data_852b800fb0ced258b03cb742c2dadeb8
#
_entry.id   852b800fb0ced258b03cb742c2dadeb8
#
_cell.length_a   1.000
_cell.length_b   1.000
_cell.length_c   1.000
_cell.angle_alpha   90.00
_cell.angle_beta   90.00
_cell.angle_gamma   90.00
#
_symmetry.space_group_name_H-M   'P 1'
#
loop_
_entity.id
_entity.type
_entity.pdbx_description
1 polymer ?
#
loop_
_entity_poly.entity_id
_entity_poly.type
_entity_poly.pdbx_seq_one_letter_code
_entity_poly.pdbx_strand_id
1 'polypeptide(L)'
;MATQDQEMVNRFLQGDAEAVGTVDGWISRAAWPYQRRLADRWDDVLQDVRLEVTRLLGEGKFRGESSLRTYLWRVVSHTCLDQIRSRRRWQWTDLEAVDKGDGVVEAPPSTASRQEDRDLLLRVLDRVPQDCRELWRMIVAGLSYREMSVRMDVAEGTLRVRVLRCREKASALRTELLGGGSGNGRNTAVKKTPSRSGKAGRG
;
A
#
# COMPACT_ATOMS: atom_id res chain seq x y z
N MET A 1 -4.93 2.77 22.19
CA MET A 1 -4.36 3.27 20.91
C MET A 1 -5.08 4.53 20.45
N ALA A 2 -6.42 4.56 20.33
CA ALA A 2 -7.14 5.77 19.88
C ALA A 2 -6.88 7.03 20.76
N THR A 3 -6.74 6.88 22.07
CA THR A 3 -6.47 7.99 23.00
C THR A 3 -5.08 8.60 22.81
N GLN A 4 -4.06 7.77 22.57
CA GLN A 4 -2.68 8.21 22.36
C GLN A 4 -2.50 8.93 21.00
N ASP A 5 -3.15 8.42 19.96
CA ASP A 5 -3.14 9.04 18.63
C ASP A 5 -3.87 10.41 18.67
N GLN A 6 -4.98 10.52 19.42
CA GLN A 6 -5.70 11.78 19.58
C GLN A 6 -4.89 12.80 20.37
N GLU A 7 -4.18 12.38 21.40
CA GLU A 7 -3.26 13.23 22.16
C GLU A 7 -2.12 13.75 21.27
N MET A 8 -1.54 12.87 20.42
CA MET A 8 -0.53 13.27 19.44
C MET A 8 -1.07 14.34 18.47
N VAL A 9 -2.31 14.19 17.98
CA VAL A 9 -2.97 15.20 17.14
C VAL A 9 -3.10 16.53 17.86
N ASN A 10 -3.55 16.52 19.12
CA ASN A 10 -3.72 17.74 19.90
C ASN A 10 -2.38 18.46 20.13
N ARG A 11 -1.33 17.72 20.51
CA ARG A 11 0.03 18.27 20.69
C ARG A 11 0.57 18.85 19.39
N PHE A 12 0.37 18.14 18.27
CA PHE A 12 0.77 18.62 16.95
C PHE A 12 0.09 19.95 16.60
N LEU A 13 -1.23 20.05 16.78
CA LEU A 13 -2.00 21.27 16.47
C LEU A 13 -1.64 22.43 17.41
N GLN A 14 -1.16 22.15 18.62
CA GLN A 14 -0.64 23.15 19.57
C GLN A 14 0.80 23.60 19.25
N GLY A 15 1.43 23.00 18.24
CA GLY A 15 2.80 23.31 17.85
C GLY A 15 3.87 22.73 18.78
N ASP A 16 3.57 21.66 19.51
CA ASP A 16 4.56 20.95 20.32
C ASP A 16 5.69 20.42 19.44
N ALA A 17 6.92 20.82 19.72
CA ALA A 17 8.08 20.58 18.85
C ALA A 17 8.35 19.08 18.61
N GLU A 18 8.16 18.23 19.63
CA GLU A 18 8.35 16.78 19.52
C GLU A 18 7.27 16.14 18.66
N ALA A 19 5.99 16.53 18.87
CA ALA A 19 4.87 16.04 18.08
C ALA A 19 4.98 16.49 16.61
N VAL A 20 5.34 17.75 16.37
CA VAL A 20 5.59 18.28 15.01
C VAL A 20 6.70 17.53 14.34
N GLY A 21 7.86 17.32 14.99
CA GLY A 21 8.97 16.56 14.43
C GLY A 21 8.61 15.10 14.15
N THR A 22 7.81 14.47 14.99
CA THR A 22 7.33 13.10 14.81
C THR A 22 6.41 12.97 13.59
N VAL A 23 5.41 13.85 13.50
CA VAL A 23 4.46 13.89 12.37
C VAL A 23 5.18 14.21 11.07
N ASP A 24 6.08 15.19 11.05
CA ASP A 24 6.88 15.54 9.86
C ASP A 24 7.76 14.37 9.40
N GLY A 25 8.36 13.63 10.35
CA GLY A 25 9.09 12.42 10.04
C GLY A 25 8.23 11.31 9.44
N TRP A 26 6.95 11.21 9.81
CA TRP A 26 6.01 10.27 9.16
C TRP A 26 5.59 10.74 7.77
N ILE A 27 5.34 12.04 7.61
CA ILE A 27 5.03 12.66 6.30
C ILE A 27 6.18 12.42 5.34
N SER A 28 7.40 12.78 5.71
CA SER A 28 8.60 12.64 4.87
C SER A 28 8.82 11.19 4.43
N ARG A 29 8.66 10.23 5.35
CA ARG A 29 8.78 8.80 5.03
C ARG A 29 7.67 8.30 4.10
N ALA A 30 6.44 8.77 4.26
CA ALA A 30 5.32 8.40 3.41
C ALA A 30 5.43 9.02 2.00
N ALA A 31 5.99 10.23 1.89
CA ALA A 31 6.19 10.92 0.63
C ALA A 31 7.40 10.39 -0.18
N TRP A 32 8.43 9.84 0.49
CA TRP A 32 9.68 9.40 -0.13
C TRP A 32 9.53 8.56 -1.41
N PRO A 33 8.62 7.58 -1.51
CA PRO A 33 8.45 6.78 -2.74
C PRO A 33 8.09 7.60 -3.99
N TYR A 34 7.62 8.82 -3.81
CA TYR A 34 7.19 9.71 -4.90
C TYR A 34 8.24 10.73 -5.29
N GLN A 35 9.36 10.85 -4.54
CA GLN A 35 10.39 11.88 -4.71
C GLN A 35 10.91 11.96 -6.13
N ARG A 36 11.31 10.84 -6.75
CA ARG A 36 11.86 10.83 -8.12
C ARG A 36 10.88 11.35 -9.17
N ARG A 37 9.57 11.15 -8.94
CA ARG A 37 8.53 11.60 -9.87
C ARG A 37 8.15 13.07 -9.72
N LEU A 38 8.49 13.64 -8.57
CA LEU A 38 8.19 14.99 -8.17
C LEU A 38 9.46 15.83 -8.00
N ALA A 39 10.61 15.33 -8.47
CA ALA A 39 11.96 15.83 -8.15
C ALA A 39 12.11 17.36 -8.28
N ASP A 40 11.59 17.91 -9.38
CA ASP A 40 11.62 19.35 -9.70
C ASP A 40 10.70 20.21 -8.83
N ARG A 41 9.73 19.58 -8.13
CA ARG A 41 8.77 20.25 -7.26
C ARG A 41 8.67 19.59 -5.89
N TRP A 42 9.70 18.86 -5.51
CA TRP A 42 9.68 18.05 -4.29
C TRP A 42 9.36 18.85 -3.05
N ASP A 43 10.02 19.99 -2.87
CA ASP A 43 9.84 20.83 -1.69
C ASP A 43 8.47 21.50 -1.65
N ASP A 44 7.95 21.95 -2.81
CA ASP A 44 6.60 22.49 -2.93
C ASP A 44 5.55 21.45 -2.56
N VAL A 45 5.70 20.22 -3.09
CA VAL A 45 4.76 19.13 -2.81
C VAL A 45 4.82 18.70 -1.35
N LEU A 46 5.98 18.68 -0.73
CA LEU A 46 6.10 18.43 0.72
C LEU A 46 5.40 19.52 1.53
N GLN A 47 5.51 20.77 1.11
CA GLN A 47 4.80 21.89 1.74
C GLN A 47 3.28 21.73 1.60
N ASP A 48 2.80 21.42 0.39
CA ASP A 48 1.36 21.15 0.14
C ASP A 48 0.83 20.01 1.02
N VAL A 49 1.62 18.94 1.14
CA VAL A 49 1.28 17.79 2.00
C VAL A 49 1.18 18.20 3.46
N ARG A 50 2.14 18.99 3.97
CA ARG A 50 2.12 19.49 5.35
C ARG A 50 0.90 20.35 5.63
N LEU A 51 0.58 21.25 4.72
CA LEU A 51 -0.60 22.10 4.80
C LEU A 51 -1.89 21.27 4.81
N GLU A 52 -2.00 20.30 3.91
CA GLU A 52 -3.18 19.42 3.84
C GLU A 52 -3.35 18.55 5.09
N VAL A 53 -2.26 17.98 5.62
CA VAL A 53 -2.28 17.24 6.88
C VAL A 53 -2.74 18.14 8.03
N THR A 54 -2.17 19.34 8.17
CA THR A 54 -2.53 20.29 9.23
C THR A 54 -4.00 20.68 9.12
N ARG A 55 -4.48 20.97 7.90
CA ARG A 55 -5.88 21.30 7.63
C ARG A 55 -6.82 20.16 8.05
N LEU A 56 -6.54 18.92 7.59
CA LEU A 56 -7.41 17.77 7.87
C LEU A 56 -7.44 17.39 9.34
N LEU A 57 -6.31 17.48 10.04
CA LEU A 57 -6.25 17.24 11.49
C LEU A 57 -6.98 18.34 12.25
N GLY A 58 -6.83 19.62 11.86
CA GLY A 58 -7.53 20.76 12.45
C GLY A 58 -9.05 20.71 12.23
N GLU A 59 -9.51 20.17 11.11
CA GLU A 59 -10.94 19.93 10.82
C GLU A 59 -11.51 18.68 11.51
N GLY A 60 -10.72 17.96 12.32
CA GLY A 60 -11.17 16.77 13.03
C GLY A 60 -11.48 15.58 12.10
N LYS A 61 -10.86 15.52 10.91
CA LYS A 61 -11.09 14.42 9.96
C LYS A 61 -10.46 13.08 10.38
N PHE A 62 -9.55 13.11 11.33
CA PHE A 62 -9.02 11.89 11.95
C PHE A 62 -10.01 11.35 12.98
N ARG A 63 -10.68 10.23 12.66
CA ARG A 63 -11.73 9.62 13.49
C ARG A 63 -11.23 8.47 14.38
N GLY A 64 -9.93 8.16 14.37
CA GLY A 64 -9.38 7.04 15.14
C GLY A 64 -9.71 5.63 14.61
N GLU A 65 -10.28 5.51 13.40
CA GLU A 65 -10.59 4.22 12.75
C GLU A 65 -9.33 3.43 12.32
N SER A 66 -8.19 4.09 12.31
CA SER A 66 -6.86 3.50 12.09
C SER A 66 -5.85 4.25 12.95
N SER A 67 -4.60 3.76 13.05
CA SER A 67 -3.55 4.56 13.68
C SER A 67 -3.34 5.89 12.95
N LEU A 68 -2.94 6.95 13.66
CA LEU A 68 -2.62 8.25 13.08
C LEU A 68 -1.59 8.12 11.96
N ARG A 69 -0.55 7.30 12.16
CA ARG A 69 0.47 7.03 11.15
C ARG A 69 -0.11 6.44 9.86
N THR A 70 -1.07 5.51 9.96
CA THR A 70 -1.75 4.92 8.79
C THR A 70 -2.64 5.95 8.08
N TYR A 71 -3.33 6.79 8.84
CA TYR A 71 -4.12 7.89 8.31
C TYR A 71 -3.26 8.88 7.53
N LEU A 72 -2.16 9.34 8.12
CA LEU A 72 -1.21 10.24 7.48
C LEU A 72 -0.62 9.64 6.20
N TRP A 73 -0.24 8.37 6.24
CA TRP A 73 0.26 7.68 5.04
C TRP A 73 -0.74 7.74 3.88
N ARG A 74 -2.05 7.57 4.15
CA ARG A 74 -3.09 7.69 3.12
C ARG A 74 -3.20 9.11 2.58
N VAL A 75 -3.25 10.11 3.46
CA VAL A 75 -3.32 11.54 3.06
C VAL A 75 -2.13 11.88 2.18
N VAL A 76 -0.91 11.61 2.63
CA VAL A 76 0.33 11.89 1.90
C VAL A 76 0.34 11.21 0.53
N SER A 77 0.01 9.91 0.49
CA SER A 77 -0.01 9.16 -0.77
C SER A 77 -1.03 9.73 -1.75
N HIS A 78 -2.21 10.10 -1.29
CA HIS A 78 -3.23 10.74 -2.13
C HIS A 78 -2.74 12.06 -2.69
N THR A 79 -2.21 12.94 -1.85
CA THR A 79 -1.71 14.26 -2.28
C THR A 79 -0.58 14.11 -3.30
N CYS A 80 0.41 13.26 -3.03
CA CYS A 80 1.50 13.02 -3.99
C CYS A 80 1.00 12.45 -5.33
N LEU A 81 0.07 11.48 -5.30
CA LEU A 81 -0.50 10.91 -6.52
C LEU A 81 -1.32 11.92 -7.30
N ASP A 82 -2.05 12.81 -6.63
CA ASP A 82 -2.84 13.85 -7.29
C ASP A 82 -1.93 14.90 -7.95
N GLN A 83 -0.79 15.24 -7.34
CA GLN A 83 0.24 16.08 -7.96
C GLN A 83 0.84 15.42 -9.20
N ILE A 84 1.17 14.12 -9.14
CA ILE A 84 1.66 13.36 -10.31
C ILE A 84 0.61 13.33 -11.43
N ARG A 85 -0.68 13.12 -11.11
CA ARG A 85 -1.79 13.11 -12.09
C ARG A 85 -2.02 14.47 -12.70
N SER A 86 -1.96 15.53 -11.88
CA SER A 86 -2.07 16.92 -12.36
C SER A 86 -1.00 17.22 -13.40
N ARG A 87 0.27 16.91 -13.08
CA ARG A 87 1.40 17.07 -13.99
C ARG A 87 1.19 16.33 -15.31
N ARG A 88 0.72 15.08 -15.28
CA ARG A 88 0.43 14.32 -16.50
C ARG A 88 -0.61 15.01 -17.37
N ARG A 89 -1.67 15.57 -16.80
CA ARG A 89 -2.68 16.33 -17.56
C ARG A 89 -2.10 17.53 -18.29
N TRP A 90 -1.15 18.24 -17.68
CA TRP A 90 -0.45 19.37 -18.32
C TRP A 90 0.55 18.91 -19.38
N GLN A 91 1.24 17.78 -19.18
CA GLN A 91 2.18 17.22 -20.16
C GLN A 91 1.51 16.57 -21.38
N TRP A 92 0.24 16.16 -21.27
CA TRP A 92 -0.54 15.67 -22.42
C TRP A 92 -1.01 16.79 -23.36
N THR A 93 -0.92 18.04 -22.94
CA THR A 93 -1.13 19.22 -23.79
C THR A 93 0.13 19.54 -24.61
N ASP A 94 1.30 19.07 -24.18
CA ASP A 94 2.61 19.19 -24.88
C ASP A 94 3.21 17.77 -25.09
N LEU A 95 2.85 17.17 -26.23
CA LEU A 95 3.50 16.10 -27.01
C LEU A 95 4.51 15.12 -26.34
N GLU A 96 4.17 13.81 -26.45
CA GLU A 96 5.05 12.69 -26.81
C GLU A 96 6.46 12.62 -26.17
N ALA A 97 6.52 12.35 -24.87
CA ALA A 97 7.70 11.70 -24.30
C ALA A 97 7.26 10.79 -23.15
N VAL A 98 6.85 9.56 -23.49
CA VAL A 98 6.75 8.48 -22.51
C VAL A 98 8.17 8.04 -22.19
N ASP A 99 8.76 8.64 -21.19
CA ASP A 99 9.98 8.12 -20.57
C ASP A 99 9.61 6.82 -19.82
N LYS A 100 10.08 5.69 -20.37
CA LYS A 100 10.06 4.37 -19.73
C LYS A 100 11.11 4.37 -18.62
N GLY A 101 10.85 5.12 -17.56
CA GLY A 101 11.68 5.07 -16.37
C GLY A 101 11.45 3.78 -15.58
N ASP A 102 12.28 2.78 -15.80
CA ASP A 102 12.49 1.65 -14.88
C ASP A 102 13.07 2.20 -13.57
N GLY A 103 12.20 2.78 -12.75
CA GLY A 103 12.60 3.39 -11.50
C GLY A 103 12.72 2.36 -10.39
N VAL A 104 13.87 1.76 -10.24
CA VAL A 104 14.26 1.16 -8.95
C VAL A 104 14.30 2.29 -7.93
N VAL A 105 13.35 2.29 -7.00
CA VAL A 105 13.33 3.21 -5.88
C VAL A 105 14.44 2.79 -4.94
N GLU A 106 15.53 3.54 -4.91
CA GLU A 106 16.55 3.37 -3.90
C GLU A 106 15.94 3.79 -2.55
N ALA A 107 15.69 2.80 -1.70
CA ALA A 107 15.10 3.03 -0.38
C ALA A 107 16.13 3.76 0.52
N PRO A 108 15.67 4.64 1.44
CA PRO A 108 16.57 5.24 2.43
C PRO A 108 17.27 4.16 3.26
N PRO A 109 18.48 4.40 3.81
CA PRO A 109 19.28 3.39 4.50
C PRO A 109 18.45 2.67 5.56
N SER A 110 18.37 1.35 5.42
CA SER A 110 17.44 0.52 6.16
C SER A 110 18.06 -0.01 7.45
N THR A 111 17.34 0.14 8.55
CA THR A 111 17.55 -0.70 9.73
C THR A 111 17.13 -2.15 9.39
N ALA A 112 17.67 -3.15 10.09
CA ALA A 112 17.37 -4.59 9.88
C ALA A 112 15.86 -4.88 9.77
N SER A 113 15.04 -4.23 10.59
CA SER A 113 13.57 -4.33 10.55
C SER A 113 12.94 -3.94 9.19
N ARG A 114 13.54 -3.01 8.46
CA ARG A 114 13.04 -2.63 7.12
C ARG A 114 13.40 -3.64 6.06
N GLN A 115 14.50 -4.34 6.22
CA GLN A 115 14.89 -5.41 5.32
C GLN A 115 13.92 -6.58 5.43
N GLU A 116 13.54 -6.97 6.66
CA GLU A 116 12.55 -8.01 6.92
C GLU A 116 11.17 -7.64 6.34
N ASP A 117 10.72 -6.40 6.53
CA ASP A 117 9.48 -5.88 5.96
C ASP A 117 9.51 -5.90 4.43
N ARG A 118 10.64 -5.54 3.82
CA ARG A 118 10.85 -5.58 2.37
C ARG A 118 10.79 -7.02 1.84
N ASP A 119 11.49 -7.94 2.48
CA ASP A 119 11.55 -9.34 2.08
C ASP A 119 10.17 -9.99 2.23
N LEU A 120 9.43 -9.65 3.27
CA LEU A 120 8.04 -10.07 3.45
C LEU A 120 7.14 -9.52 2.32
N LEU A 121 7.28 -8.24 1.99
CA LEU A 121 6.53 -7.62 0.90
C LEU A 121 6.81 -8.31 -0.44
N LEU A 122 8.07 -8.57 -0.77
CA LEU A 122 8.46 -9.26 -2.00
C LEU A 122 7.84 -10.67 -2.06
N ARG A 123 7.91 -11.43 -0.96
CA ARG A 123 7.27 -12.76 -0.87
C ARG A 123 5.75 -12.71 -1.05
N VAL A 124 5.09 -11.68 -0.52
CA VAL A 124 3.65 -11.46 -0.75
C VAL A 124 3.38 -11.15 -2.22
N LEU A 125 4.16 -10.24 -2.82
CA LEU A 125 3.99 -9.84 -4.22
C LEU A 125 4.22 -11.01 -5.20
N ASP A 126 5.14 -11.91 -4.89
CA ASP A 126 5.37 -13.11 -5.72
C ASP A 126 4.20 -14.08 -5.72
N ARG A 127 3.47 -14.18 -4.60
CA ARG A 127 2.32 -15.08 -4.45
C ARG A 127 0.98 -14.48 -4.87
N VAL A 128 0.90 -13.16 -4.98
CA VAL A 128 -0.31 -12.47 -5.42
C VAL A 128 -0.54 -12.71 -6.91
N PRO A 129 -1.80 -12.94 -7.38
CA PRO A 129 -2.13 -13.09 -8.78
C PRO A 129 -1.60 -11.94 -9.66
N GLN A 130 -1.22 -12.26 -10.89
CA GLN A 130 -0.66 -11.30 -11.85
C GLN A 130 -1.58 -10.10 -12.07
N ASP A 131 -2.90 -10.33 -12.21
CA ASP A 131 -3.89 -9.26 -12.38
C ASP A 131 -3.84 -8.23 -11.25
N CYS A 132 -3.62 -8.70 -10.00
CA CYS A 132 -3.48 -7.80 -8.85
C CYS A 132 -2.19 -6.99 -8.93
N ARG A 133 -1.09 -7.59 -9.38
CA ARG A 133 0.19 -6.89 -9.59
C ARG A 133 0.07 -5.82 -10.67
N GLU A 134 -0.65 -6.10 -11.75
CA GLU A 134 -0.91 -5.13 -12.81
C GLU A 134 -1.74 -3.95 -12.32
N LEU A 135 -2.83 -4.21 -11.58
CA LEU A 135 -3.64 -3.16 -10.96
C LEU A 135 -2.79 -2.27 -10.05
N TRP A 136 -1.95 -2.86 -9.22
CA TRP A 136 -1.09 -2.09 -8.32
C TRP A 136 0.01 -1.33 -9.04
N ARG A 137 0.61 -1.89 -10.11
CA ARG A 137 1.55 -1.13 -10.96
C ARG A 137 0.91 0.12 -11.54
N MET A 138 -0.32 0.03 -12.03
CA MET A 138 -1.07 1.18 -12.55
C MET A 138 -1.36 2.21 -11.45
N ILE A 139 -1.76 1.77 -10.25
CA ILE A 139 -2.00 2.65 -9.10
C ILE A 139 -0.70 3.35 -8.68
N VAL A 140 0.39 2.60 -8.53
CA VAL A 140 1.71 3.16 -8.19
C VAL A 140 2.22 4.07 -9.31
N ALA A 141 1.89 3.75 -10.56
CA ALA A 141 2.14 4.63 -11.70
C ALA A 141 1.28 5.91 -11.68
N GLY A 142 0.37 6.08 -10.72
CA GLY A 142 -0.45 7.28 -10.56
C GLY A 142 -1.67 7.32 -11.48
N LEU A 143 -2.08 6.21 -12.13
CA LEU A 143 -3.29 6.19 -12.93
C LEU A 143 -4.52 6.34 -12.04
N SER A 144 -5.47 7.14 -12.47
CA SER A 144 -6.82 7.19 -11.89
C SER A 144 -7.62 5.95 -12.28
N TYR A 145 -8.68 5.64 -11.53
CA TYR A 145 -9.59 4.54 -11.89
C TYR A 145 -10.22 4.74 -13.28
N ARG A 146 -10.45 5.98 -13.70
CA ARG A 146 -10.95 6.30 -15.04
C ARG A 146 -9.93 5.93 -16.12
N GLU A 147 -8.66 6.28 -15.95
CA GLU A 147 -7.59 5.91 -16.89
C GLU A 147 -7.37 4.40 -16.93
N MET A 148 -7.43 3.75 -15.77
CA MET A 148 -7.37 2.29 -15.66
C MET A 148 -8.56 1.63 -16.36
N SER A 149 -9.77 2.19 -16.22
CA SER A 149 -11.00 1.73 -16.86
C SER A 149 -10.87 1.72 -18.39
N VAL A 150 -10.38 2.81 -18.95
CA VAL A 150 -10.12 2.92 -20.39
C VAL A 150 -9.05 1.92 -20.84
N ARG A 151 -7.96 1.77 -20.07
CA ARG A 151 -6.83 0.92 -20.44
C ARG A 151 -7.15 -0.57 -20.35
N MET A 152 -7.99 -0.97 -19.41
CA MET A 152 -8.34 -2.39 -19.16
C MET A 152 -9.67 -2.79 -19.75
N ASP A 153 -10.41 -1.85 -20.33
CA ASP A 153 -11.80 -2.03 -20.80
C ASP A 153 -12.72 -2.62 -19.72
N VAL A 154 -12.63 -2.06 -18.50
CA VAL A 154 -13.36 -2.52 -17.32
C VAL A 154 -13.95 -1.30 -16.59
N ALA A 155 -15.23 -1.36 -16.25
CA ALA A 155 -15.90 -0.27 -15.51
C ALA A 155 -15.18 0.09 -14.21
N GLU A 156 -15.09 1.40 -13.88
CA GLU A 156 -14.40 1.91 -12.70
C GLU A 156 -14.87 1.25 -11.39
N GLY A 157 -16.19 1.04 -11.24
CA GLY A 157 -16.75 0.36 -10.07
C GLY A 157 -16.22 -1.06 -9.90
N THR A 158 -16.07 -1.80 -11.03
CA THR A 158 -15.50 -3.14 -11.05
C THR A 158 -14.01 -3.11 -10.66
N LEU A 159 -13.26 -2.13 -11.14
CA LEU A 159 -11.84 -1.96 -10.78
C LEU A 159 -11.66 -1.68 -9.28
N ARG A 160 -12.51 -0.84 -8.69
CA ARG A 160 -12.49 -0.58 -7.23
C ARG A 160 -12.70 -1.87 -6.43
N VAL A 161 -13.66 -2.69 -6.83
CA VAL A 161 -13.92 -4.00 -6.20
C VAL A 161 -12.74 -4.96 -6.40
N ARG A 162 -12.16 -5.00 -7.61
CA ARG A 162 -10.97 -5.84 -7.88
C ARG A 162 -9.78 -5.42 -7.01
N VAL A 163 -9.50 -4.13 -6.89
CA VAL A 163 -8.43 -3.61 -6.04
C VAL A 163 -8.65 -3.98 -4.58
N LEU A 164 -9.89 -3.87 -4.08
CA LEU A 164 -10.24 -4.29 -2.73
C LEU A 164 -9.94 -5.78 -2.50
N ARG A 165 -10.44 -6.65 -3.38
CA ARG A 165 -10.18 -8.10 -3.31
C ARG A 165 -8.70 -8.45 -3.41
N CYS A 166 -7.94 -7.74 -4.23
CA CYS A 166 -6.48 -7.90 -4.32
C CYS A 166 -5.79 -7.54 -3.01
N ARG A 167 -6.25 -6.48 -2.33
CA ARG A 167 -5.73 -6.08 -1.02
C ARG A 167 -6.04 -7.12 0.06
N GLU A 168 -7.25 -7.68 0.05
CA GLU A 168 -7.66 -8.74 0.97
C GLU A 168 -6.79 -10.00 0.79
N LYS A 169 -6.57 -10.42 -0.46
CA LYS A 169 -5.67 -11.55 -0.78
C LYS A 169 -4.24 -11.30 -0.29
N ALA A 170 -3.70 -10.12 -0.52
CA ALA A 170 -2.35 -9.79 -0.05
C ALA A 170 -2.27 -9.76 1.48
N SER A 171 -3.31 -9.26 2.16
CA SER A 171 -3.39 -9.26 3.62
C SER A 171 -3.43 -10.68 4.18
N ALA A 172 -4.21 -11.57 3.58
CA ALA A 172 -4.27 -12.99 3.97
C ALA A 172 -2.91 -13.69 3.78
N LEU A 173 -2.26 -13.49 2.63
CA LEU A 173 -0.92 -14.02 2.34
C LEU A 173 0.14 -13.49 3.33
N ARG A 174 0.06 -12.20 3.68
CA ARG A 174 0.94 -11.62 4.69
C ARG A 174 0.77 -12.31 6.04
N THR A 175 -0.47 -12.53 6.47
CA THR A 175 -0.78 -13.19 7.73
C THR A 175 -0.27 -14.64 7.74
N GLU A 176 -0.46 -15.38 6.65
CA GLU A 176 0.05 -16.73 6.44
C GLU A 176 1.58 -16.77 6.55
N LEU A 177 2.28 -15.86 5.88
CA LEU A 177 3.74 -15.78 5.88
C LEU A 177 4.32 -15.40 7.25
N LEU A 178 3.59 -14.60 8.04
CA LEU A 178 3.97 -14.24 9.40
C LEU A 178 3.63 -15.36 10.40
N GLY A 179 2.51 -16.07 10.19
CA GLY A 179 2.07 -17.19 11.04
C GLY A 179 2.80 -18.51 10.76
N GLY A 180 3.34 -18.69 9.56
CA GLY A 180 4.04 -19.92 9.14
C GLY A 180 5.47 -20.08 9.69
N GLY A 181 5.97 -19.14 10.49
CA GLY A 181 7.29 -19.21 11.13
C GLY A 181 7.34 -20.04 12.41
N SER A 182 6.22 -20.60 12.90
CA SER A 182 6.16 -21.42 14.11
C SER A 182 5.42 -22.73 13.87
N GLY A 183 6.03 -23.64 13.13
CA GLY A 183 5.42 -24.95 12.85
C GLY A 183 6.45 -25.93 12.31
N ASN A 184 7.36 -26.37 13.17
CA ASN A 184 8.24 -27.52 12.93
C ASN A 184 7.38 -28.79 12.80
N GLY A 185 7.72 -29.59 11.82
CA GLY A 185 7.17 -30.83 11.34
C GLY A 185 6.39 -31.68 12.34
N ARG A 186 5.20 -32.10 11.94
CA ARG A 186 4.70 -33.45 12.19
C ARG A 186 4.08 -34.00 10.93
N ASN A 187 4.92 -34.76 10.26
CA ASN A 187 4.59 -35.79 9.30
C ASN A 187 3.70 -36.82 9.98
N THR A 188 2.42 -36.85 9.72
CA THR A 188 1.59 -38.01 10.01
C THR A 188 1.13 -38.61 8.69
N ALA A 189 1.93 -39.56 8.24
CA ALA A 189 1.55 -40.50 7.19
C ALA A 189 0.28 -41.24 7.62
N VAL A 190 -0.84 -40.92 7.05
CA VAL A 190 -2.05 -41.74 7.15
C VAL A 190 -1.88 -42.90 6.18
N LYS A 191 -1.56 -44.05 6.77
CA LYS A 191 -1.52 -45.38 6.18
C LYS A 191 -2.88 -45.71 5.55
N LYS A 192 -2.93 -45.78 4.24
CA LYS A 192 -4.05 -46.33 3.48
C LYS A 192 -4.01 -47.86 3.64
N THR A 193 -4.94 -48.41 4.39
CA THR A 193 -5.21 -49.87 4.42
C THR A 193 -6.18 -50.22 3.31
N PRO A 194 -5.91 -51.24 2.48
CA PRO A 194 -6.88 -51.72 1.51
C PRO A 194 -7.80 -52.73 2.17
N SER A 195 -9.09 -52.50 2.17
CA SER A 195 -10.08 -53.51 2.50
C SER A 195 -10.43 -54.32 1.26
N ARG A 196 -10.21 -55.58 1.42
CA ARG A 196 -10.38 -56.67 0.48
C ARG A 196 -11.81 -57.23 0.56
N SER A 197 -12.40 -57.45 -0.60
CA SER A 197 -13.12 -58.67 -1.01
C SER A 197 -14.27 -59.24 -0.14
N GLY A 198 -15.33 -59.49 -0.79
CA GLY A 198 -16.40 -60.40 -0.41
C GLY A 198 -17.55 -60.34 -1.43
N LYS A 199 -17.46 -61.03 -2.37
CA LYS A 199 -18.00 -62.10 -3.21
C LYS A 199 -19.22 -62.81 -2.54
N ALA A 200 -20.13 -63.16 -3.44
CA ALA A 200 -21.26 -64.07 -3.43
C ALA A 200 -22.65 -63.40 -3.18
N GLY A 201 -23.72 -63.63 -3.93
CA GLY A 201 -24.08 -64.68 -4.85
C GLY A 201 -25.56 -64.96 -4.68
N ARG A 202 -26.21 -65.13 -5.80
CA ARG A 202 -27.50 -65.82 -5.94
C ARG A 202 -28.80 -65.24 -5.41
N GLY A 203 -29.72 -65.18 -6.31
CA GLY A 203 -31.12 -65.16 -6.22
C GLY A 203 -31.73 -64.61 -7.49
#